data_0fbe8eed57bd379d1810ee1f793b9537
#
_entry.id   0fbe8eed57bd379d1810ee1f793b9537
#
_cell.length_a   1.000
_cell.length_b   1.000
_cell.length_c   1.000
_cell.angle_alpha   90.00
_cell.angle_beta   90.00
_cell.angle_gamma   90.00
#
_symmetry.space_group_name_H-M   'P 1'
#
loop_
_entity.id
_entity.type
_entity.pdbx_description
1 polymer ?
#
loop_
_entity_poly.entity_id
_entity_poly.type
_entity_poly.pdbx_seq_one_letter_code
_entity_poly.pdbx_strand_id
1 'polypeptide(L)'
;MTHVGIDELKAVEEFLEGFTFRRAGAQIGVTPFGMSIIDMPAETTAYPEHDHSSEGPGNPPAHQLGQEEVYIALRGSADVQVNGHRYKLDADHIIRVGPTARRKILPGPDGVRLLAIGGFPGRAYDPASTV
;
A
#
# COMPACT_ATOMS: atom_id res chain seq x y z
N MET A 1 -17.59 -16.53 -4.38
CA MET A 1 -17.49 -15.22 -5.08
C MET A 1 -17.82 -14.11 -4.10
N THR A 2 -17.06 -13.04 -4.08
CA THR A 2 -17.28 -11.89 -3.19
C THR A 2 -17.46 -10.64 -4.02
N HIS A 3 -18.49 -9.87 -3.71
CA HIS A 3 -18.76 -8.58 -4.34
C HIS A 3 -19.17 -7.59 -3.26
N VAL A 4 -18.40 -6.50 -3.13
CA VAL A 4 -18.58 -5.55 -2.04
C VAL A 4 -18.16 -4.14 -2.48
N GLY A 5 -18.83 -3.14 -1.96
CA GLY A 5 -18.37 -1.75 -2.12
C GLY A 5 -17.14 -1.51 -1.24
N ILE A 6 -16.16 -0.80 -1.77
CA ILE A 6 -14.94 -0.48 -1.01
C ILE A 6 -15.28 0.21 0.32
N ASP A 7 -16.22 1.15 0.28
CA ASP A 7 -16.60 1.90 1.48
C ASP A 7 -17.35 1.05 2.52
N GLU A 8 -17.79 -0.14 2.16
CA GLU A 8 -18.40 -1.10 3.10
C GLU A 8 -17.36 -1.91 3.88
N LEU A 9 -16.10 -1.93 3.42
CA LEU A 9 -15.04 -2.64 4.11
C LEU A 9 -14.65 -1.91 5.40
N LYS A 10 -14.32 -2.69 6.42
CA LYS A 10 -13.90 -2.13 7.70
C LYS A 10 -12.56 -1.42 7.58
N ALA A 11 -12.49 -0.23 8.14
CA ALA A 11 -11.24 0.49 8.29
C ALA A 11 -10.49 0.02 9.54
N VAL A 12 -9.16 0.11 9.51
CA VAL A 12 -8.33 -0.06 10.70
C VAL A 12 -8.69 1.04 11.69
N GLU A 13 -8.92 0.68 12.96
CA GLU A 13 -9.44 1.60 13.97
C GLU A 13 -8.47 2.73 14.30
N GLU A 14 -7.20 2.43 14.43
CA GLU A 14 -6.18 3.42 14.75
C GLU A 14 -5.19 3.58 13.62
N PHE A 15 -5.27 4.69 12.94
CA PHE A 15 -4.38 5.03 11.85
C PHE A 15 -4.14 6.55 11.84
N LEU A 16 -3.60 7.09 10.79
CA LEU A 16 -3.35 8.54 10.69
C LEU A 16 -4.65 9.31 10.54
N GLU A 17 -4.75 10.44 11.19
CA GLU A 17 -5.92 11.30 11.14
C GLU A 17 -6.20 11.75 9.70
N GLY A 18 -7.46 11.65 9.29
CA GLY A 18 -7.89 11.99 7.94
C GLY A 18 -7.67 10.91 6.90
N PHE A 19 -6.99 9.82 7.27
CA PHE A 19 -6.78 8.66 6.40
C PHE A 19 -7.82 7.58 6.69
N THR A 20 -8.08 6.74 5.70
CA THR A 20 -8.83 5.50 5.91
C THR A 20 -8.02 4.36 5.33
N PHE A 21 -7.62 3.42 6.16
CA PHE A 21 -6.84 2.26 5.75
C PHE A 21 -7.70 1.00 5.87
N ARG A 22 -7.84 0.27 4.76
CA ARG A 22 -8.61 -0.97 4.72
C ARG A 22 -7.73 -2.11 4.22
N ARG A 23 -7.66 -3.19 5.00
CA ARG A 23 -7.00 -4.43 4.58
C ARG A 23 -7.98 -5.21 3.69
N ALA A 24 -8.14 -4.73 2.48
CA ALA A 24 -9.20 -5.19 1.58
C ALA A 24 -9.04 -6.66 1.19
N GLY A 25 -7.83 -7.09 0.86
CA GLY A 25 -7.59 -8.47 0.45
C GLY A 25 -8.01 -9.48 1.50
N ALA A 26 -7.61 -9.25 2.74
CA ALA A 26 -7.96 -10.12 3.87
C ALA A 26 -9.48 -10.19 4.07
N GLN A 27 -10.17 -9.08 3.95
CA GLN A 27 -11.62 -9.03 4.18
C GLN A 27 -12.43 -9.71 3.09
N ILE A 28 -11.95 -9.76 1.86
CA ILE A 28 -12.67 -10.40 0.76
C ILE A 28 -12.16 -11.81 0.44
N GLY A 29 -11.17 -12.30 1.20
CA GLY A 29 -10.69 -13.67 1.08
C GLY A 29 -9.59 -13.89 0.04
N VAL A 30 -8.86 -12.85 -0.34
CA VAL A 30 -7.71 -12.98 -1.23
C VAL A 30 -6.55 -13.60 -0.47
N THR A 31 -5.95 -14.65 -1.01
CA THR A 31 -4.88 -15.38 -0.34
C THR A 31 -3.52 -15.33 -1.06
N PRO A 32 -3.42 -15.18 -2.39
CA PRO A 32 -2.11 -15.26 -3.05
C PRO A 32 -1.29 -13.97 -3.02
N PHE A 33 -1.86 -12.86 -2.60
CA PHE A 33 -1.15 -11.58 -2.49
C PHE A 33 -1.82 -10.69 -1.45
N GLY A 34 -1.09 -9.71 -0.93
CA GLY A 34 -1.64 -8.68 -0.06
C GLY A 34 -2.33 -7.59 -0.89
N MET A 35 -3.40 -7.03 -0.34
CA MET A 35 -4.13 -5.96 -1.01
C MET A 35 -4.73 -5.03 0.03
N SER A 36 -4.35 -3.76 -0.04
CA SER A 36 -4.86 -2.71 0.85
C SER A 36 -5.39 -1.54 0.04
N ILE A 37 -6.40 -0.88 0.57
CA ILE A 37 -6.92 0.36 0.00
C ILE A 37 -6.80 1.45 1.04
N ILE A 38 -6.12 2.53 0.68
CA ILE A 38 -5.85 3.64 1.57
C ILE A 38 -6.38 4.92 0.96
N ASP A 39 -7.32 5.55 1.64
CA ASP A 39 -7.77 6.89 1.28
C ASP A 39 -6.89 7.89 2.01
N MET A 40 -6.22 8.74 1.27
CA MET A 40 -5.31 9.76 1.79
C MET A 40 -5.86 11.15 1.48
N PRO A 41 -5.87 12.06 2.47
CA PRO A 41 -6.37 13.42 2.23
C PRO A 41 -5.46 14.22 1.32
N ALA A 42 -6.02 15.29 0.74
CA ALA A 42 -5.30 16.16 -0.18
C ALA A 42 -4.04 16.75 0.45
N GLU A 43 -2.96 16.71 -0.33
CA GLU A 43 -1.69 17.40 -0.05
C GLU A 43 -1.04 17.08 1.31
N THR A 44 -1.45 16.00 1.95
CA THR A 44 -0.84 15.60 3.22
C THR A 44 0.59 15.13 3.04
N THR A 45 1.42 15.39 4.04
CA THR A 45 2.77 14.84 4.15
C THR A 45 2.90 13.83 5.29
N ALA A 46 1.77 13.47 5.91
CA ALA A 46 1.75 12.67 7.12
C ALA A 46 2.03 11.19 6.91
N TYR A 47 1.80 10.64 5.69
CA TYR A 47 2.09 9.24 5.44
C TYR A 47 3.60 9.02 5.45
N PRO A 48 4.14 8.16 6.34
CA PRO A 48 5.58 8.11 6.55
C PRO A 48 6.34 7.54 5.36
N GLU A 49 7.55 8.06 5.14
CA GLU A 49 8.51 7.42 4.27
C GLU A 49 8.91 6.08 4.87
N HIS A 50 8.91 5.03 4.08
CA HIS A 50 9.21 3.69 4.55
C HIS A 50 9.74 2.78 3.44
N ASP A 51 10.24 1.63 3.85
CA ASP A 51 10.56 0.52 2.96
C ASP A 51 10.06 -0.79 3.57
N HIS A 52 10.24 -1.86 2.85
CA HIS A 52 9.88 -3.21 3.28
C HIS A 52 11.13 -4.10 3.36
N SER A 53 12.26 -3.52 3.77
CA SER A 53 13.52 -4.26 3.86
C SER A 53 13.51 -5.37 4.92
N SER A 54 12.55 -5.32 5.83
CA SER A 54 12.48 -6.22 6.98
C SER A 54 11.04 -6.41 7.41
N GLU A 55 10.40 -7.46 6.91
CA GLU A 55 9.01 -7.79 7.18
C GLU A 55 8.80 -9.29 7.32
N GLY A 56 7.63 -9.66 7.80
CA GLY A 56 7.15 -11.01 7.78
C GLY A 56 6.75 -11.53 9.15
N PRO A 57 6.19 -12.76 9.20
CA PRO A 57 5.81 -13.40 10.45
C PRO A 57 7.04 -13.54 11.37
N GLY A 58 6.85 -13.30 12.65
CA GLY A 58 7.93 -13.33 13.62
C GLY A 58 8.83 -12.09 13.56
N ASN A 59 8.36 -11.13 12.92
CA ASN A 59 8.87 -9.79 12.63
C ASN A 59 10.08 -9.35 13.42
N PRO A 60 11.09 -8.96 12.73
CA PRO A 60 11.40 -9.48 11.41
C PRO A 60 12.48 -10.51 11.55
N PRO A 61 12.47 -11.59 10.85
CA PRO A 61 13.73 -12.22 10.60
C PRO A 61 14.55 -11.19 9.84
N ALA A 62 15.57 -10.68 10.46
CA ALA A 62 16.33 -9.53 9.94
C ALA A 62 16.94 -9.76 8.55
N HIS A 63 16.97 -11.01 8.11
CA HIS A 63 17.51 -11.42 6.80
C HIS A 63 16.41 -11.59 5.74
N GLN A 64 15.15 -11.38 6.11
CA GLN A 64 14.02 -11.58 5.20
C GLN A 64 13.57 -10.25 4.64
N LEU A 65 13.71 -10.09 3.33
CA LEU A 65 13.11 -8.95 2.65
C LEU A 65 11.60 -9.08 2.69
N GLY A 66 10.95 -7.95 2.81
CA GLY A 66 9.50 -7.87 2.78
C GLY A 66 8.94 -7.81 1.38
N GLN A 67 7.77 -7.26 1.25
CA GLN A 67 7.01 -7.27 0.03
C GLN A 67 7.51 -6.24 -0.98
N GLU A 68 7.52 -6.62 -2.26
CA GLU A 68 7.42 -5.63 -3.32
C GLU A 68 5.97 -5.21 -3.46
N GLU A 69 5.76 -4.00 -3.89
CA GLU A 69 4.43 -3.45 -4.00
C GLU A 69 4.16 -2.86 -5.38
N VAL A 70 2.90 -2.93 -5.80
CA VAL A 70 2.39 -2.18 -6.95
C VAL A 70 1.38 -1.19 -6.42
N TYR A 71 1.50 0.06 -6.83
CA TYR A 71 0.57 1.13 -6.48
C TYR A 71 -0.28 1.52 -7.69
N ILE A 72 -1.56 1.60 -7.46
CA ILE A 72 -2.55 2.01 -8.45
C ILE A 72 -3.46 3.06 -7.81
N ALA A 73 -3.64 4.18 -8.46
CA ALA A 73 -4.60 5.18 -8.01
C ALA A 73 -5.98 4.82 -8.55
N LEU A 74 -6.88 4.44 -7.67
CA LEU A 74 -8.28 4.19 -8.06
C LEU A 74 -9.04 5.49 -8.28
N ARG A 75 -8.61 6.57 -7.61
CA ARG A 75 -9.23 7.89 -7.66
C ARG A 75 -8.19 8.92 -7.21
N GLY A 76 -8.21 10.11 -7.78
CA GLY A 76 -7.26 11.15 -7.43
C GLY A 76 -5.87 10.90 -7.98
N SER A 77 -4.87 11.46 -7.32
CA SER A 77 -3.47 11.36 -7.75
C SER A 77 -2.51 11.51 -6.59
N ALA A 78 -1.26 11.12 -6.81
CA ALA A 78 -0.17 11.31 -5.88
C ALA A 78 1.15 11.39 -6.65
N ASP A 79 2.19 11.89 -5.98
CA ASP A 79 3.57 11.64 -6.38
C ASP A 79 4.11 10.57 -5.43
N VAL A 80 4.85 9.62 -5.98
CA VAL A 80 5.62 8.66 -5.18
C VAL A 80 7.08 9.07 -5.25
N GLN A 81 7.64 9.46 -4.12
CA GLN A 81 9.03 9.89 -4.03
C GLN A 81 9.92 8.71 -3.68
N VAL A 82 10.91 8.45 -4.52
CA VAL A 82 11.91 7.39 -4.30
C VAL A 82 13.28 7.98 -4.62
N ASN A 83 14.19 7.93 -3.67
CA ASN A 83 15.56 8.46 -3.83
C ASN A 83 15.59 9.92 -4.30
N GLY A 84 14.69 10.75 -3.77
CA GLY A 84 14.60 12.16 -4.14
C GLY A 84 13.92 12.47 -5.47
N HIS A 85 13.57 11.45 -6.24
CA HIS A 85 12.82 11.62 -7.49
C HIS A 85 11.34 11.40 -7.25
N ARG A 86 10.50 12.15 -7.93
CA ARG A 86 9.05 12.04 -7.87
C ARG A 86 8.50 11.40 -9.14
N TYR A 87 7.63 10.43 -8.96
CA TYR A 87 6.98 9.69 -10.02
C TYR A 87 5.48 9.86 -9.89
N LYS A 88 4.83 10.28 -10.95
CA LYS A 88 3.40 10.53 -10.96
C LYS A 88 2.61 9.22 -10.85
N LEU A 89 1.64 9.22 -9.95
CA LEU A 89 0.68 8.14 -9.79
C LEU A 89 -0.74 8.71 -9.99
N ASP A 90 -1.42 8.26 -11.00
CA ASP A 90 -2.79 8.65 -11.33
C ASP A 90 -3.48 7.52 -12.10
N ALA A 91 -4.64 7.81 -12.70
CA ALA A 91 -5.39 6.80 -13.44
C ALA A 91 -4.64 6.21 -14.64
N ASP A 92 -3.60 6.89 -15.13
CA ASP A 92 -2.86 6.50 -16.32
C ASP A 92 -1.45 5.95 -16.04
N HIS A 93 -1.06 5.92 -14.77
CA HIS A 93 0.28 5.47 -14.36
C HIS A 93 0.20 4.45 -13.24
N ILE A 94 1.00 3.42 -13.31
CA ILE A 94 1.18 2.47 -12.22
C ILE A 94 2.66 2.44 -11.81
N ILE A 95 2.92 2.12 -10.56
CA ILE A 95 4.27 2.10 -10.02
C ILE A 95 4.51 0.77 -9.32
N ARG A 96 5.64 0.15 -9.63
CA ARG A 96 6.15 -0.99 -8.87
C ARG A 96 7.33 -0.53 -8.03
N VAL A 97 7.33 -0.87 -6.74
CA VAL A 97 8.40 -0.51 -5.81
C VAL A 97 8.93 -1.78 -5.14
N GLY A 98 10.23 -2.00 -5.25
CA GLY A 98 10.89 -3.12 -4.59
C GLY A 98 10.94 -2.95 -3.07
N PRO A 99 11.22 -4.03 -2.32
CA PRO A 99 11.15 -3.99 -0.86
C PRO A 99 12.21 -3.08 -0.21
N THR A 100 13.35 -2.88 -0.84
CA THR A 100 14.42 -2.05 -0.26
C THR A 100 14.37 -0.58 -0.65
N ALA A 101 13.49 -0.22 -1.58
CA ALA A 101 13.37 1.16 -2.00
C ALA A 101 12.54 1.94 -0.98
N ARG A 102 13.14 2.95 -0.35
CA ARG A 102 12.40 3.86 0.52
C ARG A 102 11.49 4.73 -0.32
N ARG A 103 10.23 4.75 0.03
CA ARG A 103 9.23 5.52 -0.70
C ARG A 103 8.42 6.38 0.24
N LYS A 104 7.98 7.50 -0.27
CA LYS A 104 7.02 8.39 0.37
C LYS A 104 5.92 8.73 -0.63
N ILE A 105 4.69 8.56 -0.20
CA ILE A 105 3.52 8.88 -1.02
C ILE A 105 3.04 10.27 -0.63
N LEU A 106 2.93 11.14 -1.63
CA LEU A 106 2.53 12.52 -1.48
C LEU A 106 1.25 12.75 -2.27
N PRO A 107 0.08 12.67 -1.63
CA PRO A 107 -1.20 12.90 -2.32
C PRO A 107 -1.27 14.25 -3.00
N GLY A 108 -1.95 14.28 -4.13
CA GLY A 108 -2.17 15.48 -4.90
C GLY A 108 -3.32 16.34 -4.37
N PRO A 109 -3.77 17.33 -5.17
CA PRO A 109 -4.71 18.35 -4.71
C PRO A 109 -6.11 17.81 -4.35
N ASP A 110 -6.46 16.63 -4.85
CA ASP A 110 -7.76 16.00 -4.57
C ASP A 110 -7.64 14.78 -3.67
N GLY A 111 -6.46 14.56 -3.10
CA GLY A 111 -6.16 13.32 -2.38
C GLY A 111 -5.98 12.14 -3.32
N VAL A 112 -5.89 10.94 -2.76
CA VAL A 112 -5.76 9.71 -3.54
C VAL A 112 -6.45 8.55 -2.85
N ARG A 113 -7.16 7.74 -3.61
CA ARG A 113 -7.54 6.39 -3.18
C ARG A 113 -6.51 5.43 -3.77
N LEU A 114 -5.64 4.96 -2.92
CA LEU A 114 -4.51 4.10 -3.31
C LEU A 114 -4.88 2.64 -3.16
N LEU A 115 -4.67 1.85 -4.21
CA LEU A 115 -4.66 0.40 -4.14
C LEU A 115 -3.20 -0.05 -4.09
N ALA A 116 -2.83 -0.72 -3.00
CA ALA A 116 -1.51 -1.32 -2.85
C ALA A 116 -1.63 -2.83 -2.91
N ILE A 117 -0.93 -3.44 -3.86
CA ILE A 117 -0.85 -4.89 -4.01
C ILE A 117 0.58 -5.30 -3.69
N GLY A 118 0.73 -6.28 -2.81
CA GLY A 118 2.06 -6.69 -2.38
C GLY A 118 2.24 -8.18 -2.31
N GLY A 119 3.49 -8.61 -2.46
CA GLY A 119 3.88 -9.99 -2.33
C GLY A 119 5.39 -10.10 -2.18
N PHE A 120 5.86 -11.24 -1.69
CA PHE A 120 7.28 -11.47 -1.51
C PHE A 120 7.92 -11.86 -2.84
N PRO A 121 8.98 -11.15 -3.26
CA PRO A 121 9.65 -11.47 -4.53
C PRO A 121 10.09 -12.93 -4.58
N GLY A 122 9.75 -13.61 -5.68
CA GLY A 122 10.17 -14.98 -5.93
C GLY A 122 9.58 -16.05 -5.01
N ARG A 123 8.57 -15.72 -4.21
CA ARG A 123 7.96 -16.65 -3.26
C ARG A 123 6.45 -16.62 -3.32
N ALA A 124 5.83 -17.70 -2.85
CA ALA A 124 4.39 -17.69 -2.61
C ALA A 124 4.06 -16.69 -1.50
N TYR A 125 2.94 -16.02 -1.63
CA TYR A 125 2.47 -15.11 -0.61
C TYR A 125 2.09 -15.87 0.66
N ASP A 126 2.48 -15.33 1.81
CA ASP A 126 2.09 -15.85 3.12
C ASP A 126 1.00 -14.94 3.71
N PRO A 127 -0.23 -15.45 3.86
CA PRO A 127 -1.31 -14.64 4.43
C PRO A 127 -1.07 -14.17 5.87
N ALA A 128 -0.15 -14.80 6.59
CA ALA A 128 0.23 -14.37 7.94
C ALA A 128 1.12 -13.13 7.94
N SER A 129 1.73 -12.77 6.79
CA SER A 129 2.51 -11.56 6.71
C SER A 129 1.62 -10.33 6.63
N THR A 130 2.17 -9.19 7.03
CA THR A 130 1.42 -7.93 7.09
C THR A 130 1.57 -7.16 5.79
N VAL A 131 0.48 -6.70 5.25
CA VAL A 131 0.48 -5.70 4.18
C VAL A 131 -0.52 -4.67 4.51
#